data_b585b82b92d3ac0c10e80043da2d0442
#
_entry.id   b585b82b92d3ac0c10e80043da2d0442
#
_cell.length_a   1.000
_cell.length_b   1.000
_cell.length_c   1.000
_cell.angle_alpha   90.00
_cell.angle_beta   90.00
_cell.angle_gamma   90.00
#
_symmetry.space_group_name_H-M   'P 1'
#
loop_
_entity.id
_entity.type
_entity.pdbx_description
1 polymer ?
#
loop_
_entity_poly.entity_id
_entity_poly.type
_entity_poly.pdbx_seq_one_letter_code
_entity_poly.pdbx_strand_id
1 'polypeptide(L)'
;MGKLKRWMGVLLTGCMAAALLTGCGGGQSAGDKTTLKVGVTNFADTLEPTENYFSWVVMRYGMGETLVKFDEKMNATPWLAESWKIGDDKLTWTFKIRDNVKFSNGKPLTAEAVKASLERSFKKNNRAETFFKYTEMKADGQTLTIKTEKPSPSMPGFLADPLFLIVDVSSEGERDFAKQGPICTGPYVCESFVKEKAVMKKNPYYWDGEVPYETVEIPSIDDPNTRAMALQSGEVDMAVNIAAGDIGLFNDNAKFHIDRIASLRTVLARINQKGVLGDPKVRAAFISMTDRKAYNEVILKGTFVPGKAPVPPSLDYGFDQLTDPNAYNVDRANKLLDEAGWKDTDGDGIRDKDGKPLSVDFVIYNSRAELPIYAEAVQADAKKVGIDVKIKPIDYNLLDKIGISGEYDLLISNITTANTGDPEIYLNWYWRTNVNGDNPQNGSGYSNPAYDALCAQLAVEFDPAKRRQLMIDMQQILLDDGAALFLGYPETNIISSTKITGAIMHPADYYWITNKIKPAN
;
A
#
# COMPACT_ATOMS: atom_id res chain seq x y z
N MET A 1 -52.06 56.38 24.38
CA MET A 1 -53.31 56.56 23.64
C MET A 1 -53.33 55.42 22.63
N GLY A 2 -54.12 54.47 22.66
CA GLY A 2 -55.48 54.11 23.03
C GLY A 2 -55.78 52.90 22.17
N LYS A 3 -55.98 51.77 22.78
CA LYS A 3 -57.24 51.06 23.04
C LYS A 3 -58.04 50.59 21.79
N LEU A 4 -58.32 49.29 21.80
CA LEU A 4 -59.60 48.62 21.45
C LEU A 4 -59.74 48.15 20.00
N LYS A 5 -60.11 46.92 19.67
CA LYS A 5 -61.13 45.93 20.11
C LYS A 5 -60.80 44.61 19.41
N ARG A 6 -60.71 43.44 19.97
CA ARG A 6 -61.71 42.48 20.45
C ARG A 6 -62.97 42.30 19.57
N TRP A 7 -63.17 41.03 19.21
CA TRP A 7 -64.38 40.26 18.92
C TRP A 7 -64.57 39.71 17.49
N MET A 8 -64.82 38.43 17.54
CA MET A 8 -65.58 37.51 16.65
C MET A 8 -64.69 36.74 15.66
N GLY A 9 -64.78 35.43 15.57
CA GLY A 9 -65.79 34.50 16.09
C GLY A 9 -65.38 33.06 15.93
N VAL A 10 -65.81 32.36 16.90
CA VAL A 10 -65.91 30.91 16.97
C VAL A 10 -66.84 30.41 15.88
N LEU A 11 -66.36 29.41 15.08
CA LEU A 11 -67.17 28.37 14.47
C LEU A 11 -66.42 27.84 13.20
N LEU A 12 -65.61 26.82 13.40
CA LEU A 12 -65.31 25.74 12.45
C LEU A 12 -64.45 24.67 13.14
N THR A 13 -65.10 24.18 14.23
CA THR A 13 -64.63 22.93 14.87
C THR A 13 -65.47 21.81 14.28
N GLY A 14 -64.83 20.89 13.57
CA GLY A 14 -65.49 19.66 13.18
C GLY A 14 -65.32 19.32 11.68
N CYS A 15 -64.16 18.76 11.34
CA CYS A 15 -63.91 17.84 10.19
C CYS A 15 -62.41 17.73 9.87
N MET A 16 -61.59 17.41 10.87
CA MET A 16 -60.19 17.01 10.63
C MET A 16 -59.69 16.11 11.76
N ALA A 17 -60.40 15.04 12.00
CA ALA A 17 -59.98 13.99 12.96
C ALA A 17 -60.27 12.59 12.42
N ALA A 18 -59.92 12.34 11.14
CA ALA A 18 -60.01 10.99 10.55
C ALA A 18 -58.98 10.74 9.45
N ALA A 19 -57.75 11.25 9.58
CA ALA A 19 -56.68 10.97 8.63
C ALA A 19 -55.27 10.87 9.29
N LEU A 20 -55.21 10.37 10.55
CA LEU A 20 -53.93 10.19 11.26
C LEU A 20 -53.82 8.80 11.93
N LEU A 21 -54.29 7.75 11.25
CA LEU A 21 -54.09 6.35 11.69
C LEU A 21 -53.93 5.39 10.51
N THR A 22 -53.09 5.75 9.53
CA THR A 22 -52.56 4.76 8.59
C THR A 22 -51.16 5.21 8.17
N GLY A 23 -50.12 4.75 8.84
CA GLY A 23 -48.78 5.09 8.42
C GLY A 23 -47.67 4.74 9.41
N CYS A 24 -47.81 3.70 10.22
CA CYS A 24 -46.67 3.05 10.89
C CYS A 24 -46.62 1.60 10.41
N GLY A 25 -46.48 1.40 9.13
CA GLY A 25 -45.91 0.20 8.55
C GLY A 25 -44.46 0.48 8.30
N GLY A 26 -43.55 -0.02 9.19
CA GLY A 26 -42.12 -0.06 8.92
C GLY A 26 -41.86 -0.94 7.69
N GLY A 27 -42.02 -0.37 6.52
CA GLY A 27 -41.40 -0.89 5.31
C GLY A 27 -39.90 -0.68 5.47
N GLN A 28 -39.14 -1.71 5.79
CA GLN A 28 -37.76 -1.77 5.39
C GLN A 28 -37.77 -1.42 3.89
N SER A 29 -37.26 -0.25 3.52
CA SER A 29 -36.98 0.06 2.12
C SER A 29 -36.07 -1.06 1.64
N ALA A 30 -36.55 -1.88 0.72
CA ALA A 30 -35.68 -2.76 -0.03
C ALA A 30 -34.57 -1.86 -0.55
N GLY A 31 -33.35 -2.00 -0.01
CA GLY A 31 -32.23 -1.15 -0.36
C GLY A 31 -32.12 -1.12 -1.86
N ASP A 32 -31.83 0.03 -2.42
CA ASP A 32 -31.61 0.20 -3.86
C ASP A 32 -30.49 -0.75 -4.30
N LYS A 33 -30.88 -1.90 -4.86
CA LYS A 33 -29.95 -2.94 -5.32
C LYS A 33 -29.12 -2.51 -6.53
N THR A 34 -29.34 -1.30 -7.04
CA THR A 34 -28.64 -0.75 -8.21
C THR A 34 -27.46 0.14 -7.84
N THR A 35 -27.38 0.56 -6.57
CA THR A 35 -26.33 1.45 -6.07
C THR A 35 -25.48 0.77 -5.01
N LEU A 36 -24.16 0.79 -5.19
CA LEU A 36 -23.15 0.37 -4.18
C LEU A 36 -22.61 1.63 -3.49
N LYS A 37 -22.52 1.60 -2.15
CA LYS A 37 -21.96 2.70 -1.35
C LYS A 37 -20.67 2.26 -0.66
N VAL A 38 -19.57 3.00 -0.90
CA VAL A 38 -18.22 2.64 -0.43
C VAL A 38 -17.63 3.77 0.38
N GLY A 39 -17.49 3.58 1.69
CA GLY A 39 -16.84 4.54 2.59
C GLY A 39 -15.31 4.47 2.50
N VAL A 40 -14.66 5.58 2.16
CA VAL A 40 -13.21 5.68 2.02
C VAL A 40 -12.65 6.89 2.76
N THR A 41 -11.34 6.91 3.01
CA THR A 41 -10.62 8.14 3.37
C THR A 41 -10.37 8.96 2.11
N ASN A 42 -10.46 10.28 2.19
CA ASN A 42 -10.05 11.13 1.07
C ASN A 42 -8.56 10.93 0.78
N PHE A 43 -8.25 10.65 -0.48
CA PHE A 43 -6.90 10.36 -0.91
C PHE A 43 -6.41 11.29 -2.03
N ALA A 44 -7.31 11.95 -2.75
CA ALA A 44 -6.96 12.76 -3.92
C ALA A 44 -7.79 14.04 -4.01
N ASP A 45 -7.12 15.11 -4.43
CA ASP A 45 -7.75 16.37 -4.79
C ASP A 45 -8.07 16.44 -6.29
N THR A 46 -7.65 15.45 -7.07
CA THR A 46 -7.79 15.37 -8.53
C THR A 46 -7.85 13.92 -9.00
N LEU A 47 -8.46 13.69 -10.16
CA LEU A 47 -8.44 12.39 -10.85
C LEU A 47 -7.44 12.36 -12.03
N GLU A 48 -6.55 13.35 -12.15
CA GLU A 48 -5.45 13.31 -13.13
C GLU A 48 -4.44 12.21 -12.75
N PRO A 49 -4.36 11.10 -13.52
CA PRO A 49 -3.60 9.94 -13.08
C PRO A 49 -2.08 10.14 -13.09
N THR A 50 -1.59 11.15 -13.80
CA THR A 50 -0.15 11.43 -13.85
C THR A 50 0.33 12.42 -12.79
N GLU A 51 -0.57 12.96 -11.97
CA GLU A 51 -0.20 13.78 -10.82
C GLU A 51 0.06 12.91 -9.58
N ASN A 52 1.20 13.09 -8.93
CA ASN A 52 1.57 12.37 -7.70
C ASN A 52 1.31 10.85 -7.80
N TYR A 53 0.44 10.33 -6.93
CA TYR A 53 -0.01 8.94 -6.87
C TYR A 53 -1.52 8.80 -7.18
N PHE A 54 -2.15 9.79 -7.83
CA PHE A 54 -3.61 9.81 -8.01
C PHE A 54 -4.12 8.78 -9.02
N SER A 55 -3.24 8.20 -9.84
CA SER A 55 -3.53 6.98 -10.60
C SER A 55 -4.09 5.85 -9.73
N TRP A 56 -3.65 5.76 -8.46
CA TRP A 56 -4.16 4.76 -7.51
C TRP A 56 -5.65 4.98 -7.24
N VAL A 57 -6.11 6.22 -7.13
CA VAL A 57 -7.52 6.54 -6.92
C VAL A 57 -8.35 6.19 -8.14
N VAL A 58 -7.86 6.52 -9.34
CA VAL A 58 -8.51 6.16 -10.61
C VAL A 58 -8.72 4.65 -10.71
N MET A 59 -7.73 3.86 -10.31
CA MET A 59 -7.84 2.40 -10.31
C MET A 59 -8.74 1.89 -9.17
N ARG A 60 -8.59 2.39 -7.94
CA ARG A 60 -9.42 2.02 -6.78
C ARG A 60 -10.90 2.26 -6.99
N TYR A 61 -11.24 3.31 -7.73
CA TYR A 61 -12.63 3.66 -8.06
C TYR A 61 -13.17 2.89 -9.27
N GLY A 62 -12.41 1.91 -9.77
CA GLY A 62 -12.85 1.03 -10.85
C GLY A 62 -12.90 1.68 -12.23
N MET A 63 -12.17 2.78 -12.44
CA MET A 63 -12.12 3.47 -13.73
C MET A 63 -11.00 2.95 -14.63
N GLY A 64 -9.80 2.79 -14.06
CA GLY A 64 -8.58 2.49 -14.79
C GLY A 64 -8.20 1.02 -14.76
N GLU A 65 -7.60 0.56 -15.85
CA GLU A 65 -6.97 -0.76 -15.98
C GLU A 65 -5.58 -0.61 -16.61
N THR A 66 -4.69 -1.55 -16.30
CA THR A 66 -3.32 -1.61 -16.81
C THR A 66 -3.16 -2.78 -17.79
N LEU A 67 -2.03 -2.88 -18.48
CA LEU A 67 -1.76 -4.01 -19.39
C LEU A 67 -1.73 -5.35 -18.64
N VAL A 68 -1.19 -5.32 -17.46
CA VAL A 68 -0.96 -6.47 -16.58
C VAL A 68 -1.62 -6.17 -15.24
N LYS A 69 -2.17 -7.15 -14.56
CA LYS A 69 -2.65 -7.02 -13.18
C LYS A 69 -1.94 -8.02 -12.27
N PHE A 70 -2.06 -7.80 -10.96
CA PHE A 70 -1.59 -8.78 -9.98
C PHE A 70 -2.70 -9.74 -9.58
N ASP A 71 -2.33 -11.00 -9.35
CA ASP A 71 -3.14 -11.94 -8.60
C ASP A 71 -2.99 -11.70 -7.07
N GLU A 72 -3.71 -12.47 -6.26
CA GLU A 72 -3.71 -12.35 -4.79
C GLU A 72 -2.34 -12.62 -4.14
N LYS A 73 -1.39 -13.19 -4.90
CA LYS A 73 0.00 -13.43 -4.48
C LYS A 73 0.99 -12.43 -5.08
N MET A 74 0.47 -11.39 -5.73
CA MET A 74 1.27 -10.37 -6.43
C MET A 74 2.03 -10.88 -7.65
N ASN A 75 1.64 -12.01 -8.24
CA ASN A 75 2.20 -12.42 -9.54
C ASN A 75 1.56 -11.62 -10.66
N ALA A 76 2.38 -11.22 -11.64
CA ALA A 76 1.91 -10.54 -12.84
C ALA A 76 1.05 -11.48 -13.71
N THR A 77 -0.18 -11.07 -14.01
CA THR A 77 -1.14 -11.86 -14.81
C THR A 77 -1.72 -11.01 -15.95
N PRO A 78 -2.18 -11.63 -17.06
CA PRO A 78 -2.80 -10.92 -18.17
C PRO A 78 -4.01 -10.07 -17.74
N TRP A 79 -4.09 -8.85 -18.30
CA TRP A 79 -5.27 -8.00 -18.18
C TRP A 79 -5.64 -7.40 -19.54
N LEU A 80 -5.32 -6.11 -19.83
CA LEU A 80 -5.54 -5.53 -21.17
C LEU A 80 -4.60 -6.14 -22.22
N ALA A 81 -3.40 -6.59 -21.82
CA ALA A 81 -2.60 -7.50 -22.61
C ALA A 81 -3.00 -8.95 -22.29
N GLU A 82 -3.29 -9.75 -23.32
CA GLU A 82 -3.63 -11.18 -23.17
C GLU A 82 -2.38 -12.06 -22.98
N SER A 83 -1.21 -11.57 -23.43
CA SER A 83 0.08 -12.25 -23.28
C SER A 83 1.24 -11.30 -23.52
N TRP A 84 2.43 -11.72 -23.09
CA TRP A 84 3.70 -11.04 -23.39
C TRP A 84 4.84 -12.03 -23.53
N LYS A 85 5.91 -11.57 -24.17
CA LYS A 85 7.16 -12.32 -24.27
C LYS A 85 8.36 -11.38 -24.34
N ILE A 86 9.50 -11.86 -23.87
CA ILE A 86 10.80 -11.23 -24.04
C ILE A 86 11.52 -11.81 -25.26
N GLY A 87 12.17 -10.96 -26.04
CA GLY A 87 13.02 -11.36 -27.15
C GLY A 87 14.35 -11.97 -26.70
N ASP A 88 15.07 -12.63 -27.63
CA ASP A 88 16.36 -13.26 -27.36
C ASP A 88 17.43 -12.24 -26.93
N ASP A 89 17.28 -10.97 -27.35
CA ASP A 89 18.13 -9.84 -26.94
C ASP A 89 17.99 -9.43 -25.48
N LYS A 90 17.00 -9.99 -24.76
CA LYS A 90 16.66 -9.68 -23.37
C LYS A 90 16.34 -8.19 -23.11
N LEU A 91 16.04 -7.44 -24.16
CA LEU A 91 15.72 -6.02 -24.12
C LEU A 91 14.33 -5.73 -24.70
N THR A 92 13.88 -6.53 -25.68
CA THR A 92 12.66 -6.26 -26.44
C THR A 92 11.48 -7.06 -25.89
N TRP A 93 10.56 -6.39 -25.26
CA TRP A 93 9.29 -6.95 -24.78
C TRP A 93 8.20 -6.77 -25.84
N THR A 94 7.40 -7.81 -26.08
CA THR A 94 6.25 -7.78 -26.99
C THR A 94 4.99 -8.13 -26.21
N PHE A 95 3.99 -7.26 -26.24
CA PHE A 95 2.69 -7.44 -25.60
C PHE A 95 1.61 -7.57 -26.66
N LYS A 96 0.75 -8.58 -26.54
CA LYS A 96 -0.42 -8.75 -27.37
C LYS A 96 -1.64 -8.12 -26.66
N ILE A 97 -2.18 -7.06 -27.23
CA ILE A 97 -3.34 -6.35 -26.68
C ILE A 97 -4.63 -7.06 -27.10
N ARG A 98 -5.63 -7.11 -26.22
CA ARG A 98 -6.93 -7.74 -26.50
C ARG A 98 -7.71 -7.03 -27.59
N ASP A 99 -8.35 -7.79 -28.47
CA ASP A 99 -9.13 -7.26 -29.59
C ASP A 99 -10.52 -6.75 -29.19
N ASN A 100 -11.09 -7.26 -28.08
CA ASN A 100 -12.48 -7.03 -27.67
C ASN A 100 -12.67 -5.91 -26.64
N VAL A 101 -11.63 -5.12 -26.37
CA VAL A 101 -11.67 -4.06 -25.36
C VAL A 101 -12.04 -2.72 -26.01
N LYS A 102 -12.91 -1.97 -25.31
CA LYS A 102 -13.22 -0.59 -25.67
C LYS A 102 -13.02 0.33 -24.46
N PHE A 103 -12.64 1.55 -24.73
CA PHE A 103 -12.74 2.63 -23.77
C PHE A 103 -14.20 2.93 -23.42
N SER A 104 -14.43 3.59 -22.30
CA SER A 104 -15.77 3.95 -21.83
C SER A 104 -16.54 4.93 -22.73
N ASN A 105 -15.88 5.53 -23.72
CA ASN A 105 -16.51 6.32 -24.79
C ASN A 105 -16.82 5.49 -26.07
N GLY A 106 -16.60 4.16 -26.02
CA GLY A 106 -16.86 3.24 -27.12
C GLY A 106 -15.77 3.10 -28.17
N LYS A 107 -14.68 3.89 -28.11
CA LYS A 107 -13.53 3.73 -28.99
C LYS A 107 -12.79 2.41 -28.70
N PRO A 108 -12.29 1.72 -29.73
CA PRO A 108 -11.55 0.48 -29.53
C PRO A 108 -10.20 0.73 -28.85
N LEU A 109 -9.76 -0.21 -28.00
CA LEU A 109 -8.42 -0.25 -27.49
C LEU A 109 -7.50 -0.85 -28.56
N THR A 110 -6.48 -0.11 -28.97
CA THR A 110 -5.45 -0.56 -29.93
C THR A 110 -4.06 -0.44 -29.31
N ALA A 111 -3.06 -1.12 -29.87
CA ALA A 111 -1.70 -0.96 -29.40
C ALA A 111 -1.18 0.48 -29.57
N GLU A 112 -1.68 1.24 -30.56
CA GLU A 112 -1.33 2.66 -30.71
C GLU A 112 -1.92 3.52 -29.58
N ALA A 113 -3.18 3.25 -29.17
CA ALA A 113 -3.78 3.94 -28.02
C ALA A 113 -3.04 3.62 -26.71
N VAL A 114 -2.62 2.36 -26.52
CA VAL A 114 -1.80 1.94 -25.38
C VAL A 114 -0.46 2.66 -25.40
N LYS A 115 0.23 2.68 -26.53
CA LYS A 115 1.51 3.40 -26.69
C LYS A 115 1.36 4.87 -26.32
N ALA A 116 0.36 5.55 -26.87
CA ALA A 116 0.12 6.96 -26.58
C ALA A 116 -0.13 7.21 -25.08
N SER A 117 -0.87 6.31 -24.41
CA SER A 117 -1.09 6.40 -22.97
C SER A 117 0.20 6.22 -22.15
N LEU A 118 1.01 5.24 -22.47
CA LEU A 118 2.30 5.02 -21.79
C LEU A 118 3.25 6.21 -22.02
N GLU A 119 3.39 6.68 -23.25
CA GLU A 119 4.21 7.86 -23.58
C GLU A 119 3.75 9.11 -22.81
N ARG A 120 2.42 9.28 -22.63
CA ARG A 120 1.87 10.34 -21.78
C ARG A 120 2.33 10.22 -20.33
N SER A 121 2.33 9.02 -19.77
CA SER A 121 2.80 8.77 -18.39
C SER A 121 4.28 9.14 -18.24
N PHE A 122 5.12 8.72 -19.15
CA PHE A 122 6.54 9.11 -19.16
C PHE A 122 6.77 10.61 -19.32
N LYS A 123 5.96 11.27 -20.16
CA LYS A 123 6.08 12.71 -20.40
C LYS A 123 5.65 13.56 -19.20
N LYS A 124 4.62 13.13 -18.46
CA LYS A 124 3.97 13.93 -17.40
C LYS A 124 4.43 13.57 -15.98
N ASN A 125 5.02 12.39 -15.77
CA ASN A 125 5.43 11.96 -14.43
C ASN A 125 6.82 11.33 -14.46
N ASN A 126 7.80 12.03 -13.91
CA ASN A 126 9.20 11.59 -13.86
C ASN A 126 9.41 10.25 -13.10
N ARG A 127 8.45 9.85 -12.27
CA ARG A 127 8.49 8.54 -11.59
C ARG A 127 8.45 7.38 -12.59
N ALA A 128 7.87 7.56 -13.79
CA ALA A 128 7.83 6.51 -14.81
C ALA A 128 9.24 5.99 -15.18
N GLU A 129 10.23 6.88 -15.27
CA GLU A 129 11.62 6.51 -15.58
C GLU A 129 12.32 5.76 -14.44
N THR A 130 11.78 5.78 -13.23
CA THR A 130 12.33 4.99 -12.12
C THR A 130 11.98 3.50 -12.20
N PHE A 131 10.93 3.15 -12.94
CA PHE A 131 10.57 1.76 -13.21
C PHE A 131 11.43 1.18 -14.34
N PHE A 132 11.43 1.81 -15.50
CA PHE A 132 12.27 1.42 -16.64
C PHE A 132 12.50 2.60 -17.57
N LYS A 133 13.56 2.48 -18.39
CA LYS A 133 13.81 3.37 -19.51
C LYS A 133 13.72 2.58 -20.81
N TYR A 134 13.16 3.20 -21.83
CA TYR A 134 13.05 2.57 -23.14
C TYR A 134 13.75 3.38 -24.22
N THR A 135 14.29 2.69 -25.22
CA THR A 135 14.91 3.28 -26.41
C THR A 135 13.92 3.36 -27.57
N GLU A 136 12.92 2.49 -27.58
CA GLU A 136 11.91 2.42 -28.63
C GLU A 136 10.58 1.87 -28.10
N MET A 137 9.46 2.40 -28.57
CA MET A 137 8.12 1.88 -28.37
C MET A 137 7.37 1.91 -29.71
N LYS A 138 6.92 0.74 -30.19
CA LYS A 138 6.23 0.56 -31.46
C LYS A 138 4.88 -0.12 -31.25
N ALA A 139 3.89 0.30 -32.03
CA ALA A 139 2.59 -0.33 -32.14
C ALA A 139 2.34 -0.79 -33.59
N ASP A 140 1.81 -2.02 -33.71
CA ASP A 140 1.38 -2.58 -34.99
C ASP A 140 0.12 -3.42 -34.76
N GLY A 141 -1.03 -2.93 -35.21
CA GLY A 141 -2.34 -3.54 -34.95
C GLY A 141 -2.64 -3.65 -33.46
N GLN A 142 -2.62 -4.88 -32.93
CA GLN A 142 -2.80 -5.18 -31.50
C GLN A 142 -1.48 -5.62 -30.83
N THR A 143 -0.35 -5.32 -31.43
CA THR A 143 0.95 -5.68 -30.88
C THR A 143 1.70 -4.41 -30.46
N LEU A 144 2.06 -4.35 -29.16
CA LEU A 144 2.95 -3.34 -28.62
C LEU A 144 4.33 -3.94 -28.39
N THR A 145 5.35 -3.26 -28.89
CA THR A 145 6.75 -3.63 -28.64
C THR A 145 7.45 -2.52 -27.89
N ILE A 146 8.12 -2.86 -26.77
CA ILE A 146 8.91 -1.93 -25.96
C ILE A 146 10.34 -2.46 -25.86
N LYS A 147 11.30 -1.67 -26.32
CA LYS A 147 12.73 -1.98 -26.18
C LYS A 147 13.31 -1.15 -25.05
N THR A 148 13.81 -1.83 -24.01
CA THR A 148 14.44 -1.18 -22.85
C THR A 148 15.92 -0.88 -23.08
N GLU A 149 16.46 0.08 -22.32
CA GLU A 149 17.90 0.40 -22.36
C GLU A 149 18.76 -0.71 -21.75
N LYS A 150 18.22 -1.43 -20.75
CA LYS A 150 18.88 -2.52 -20.02
C LYS A 150 17.89 -3.67 -19.84
N PRO A 151 18.36 -4.88 -19.56
CA PRO A 151 17.48 -5.97 -19.16
C PRO A 151 16.53 -5.53 -18.06
N SER A 152 15.26 -5.85 -18.19
CA SER A 152 14.20 -5.47 -17.23
C SER A 152 13.27 -6.66 -16.97
N PRO A 153 13.71 -7.65 -16.19
CA PRO A 153 12.91 -8.86 -15.91
C PRO A 153 11.57 -8.56 -15.24
N SER A 154 11.49 -7.51 -14.42
CA SER A 154 10.28 -7.09 -13.71
C SER A 154 9.30 -6.25 -14.56
N MET A 155 9.54 -6.10 -15.87
CA MET A 155 8.71 -5.29 -16.78
C MET A 155 7.22 -5.58 -16.70
N PRO A 156 6.75 -6.85 -16.67
CA PRO A 156 5.33 -7.11 -16.54
C PRO A 156 4.75 -6.52 -15.25
N GLY A 157 5.45 -6.66 -14.12
CA GLY A 157 5.06 -6.07 -12.84
C GLY A 157 5.09 -4.54 -12.84
N PHE A 158 6.02 -3.92 -13.54
CA PHE A 158 6.05 -2.46 -13.71
C PHE A 158 4.79 -1.98 -14.43
N LEU A 159 4.37 -2.69 -15.47
CA LEU A 159 3.17 -2.35 -16.24
C LEU A 159 1.85 -2.72 -15.53
N ALA A 160 1.92 -3.20 -14.29
CA ALA A 160 0.79 -3.37 -13.38
C ALA A 160 0.67 -2.20 -12.36
N ASP A 161 1.70 -1.33 -12.23
CA ASP A 161 1.59 -0.13 -11.38
C ASP A 161 0.54 0.83 -11.96
N PRO A 162 -0.35 1.38 -11.13
CA PRO A 162 -1.39 2.31 -11.56
C PRO A 162 -0.90 3.51 -12.39
N LEU A 163 0.36 3.92 -12.25
CA LEU A 163 0.93 4.98 -13.08
C LEU A 163 0.82 4.69 -14.58
N PHE A 164 0.83 3.40 -14.95
CA PHE A 164 0.72 2.92 -16.32
C PHE A 164 -0.69 2.46 -16.71
N LEU A 165 -1.73 2.91 -15.98
CA LEU A 165 -3.11 2.67 -16.39
C LEU A 165 -3.38 3.30 -17.76
N ILE A 166 -4.22 2.66 -18.55
CA ILE A 166 -4.45 3.04 -19.94
C ILE A 166 -5.61 4.02 -20.05
N VAL A 167 -5.33 5.19 -20.63
CA VAL A 167 -6.30 6.26 -20.88
C VAL A 167 -6.45 6.53 -22.38
N ASP A 168 -7.63 6.96 -22.83
CA ASP A 168 -7.82 7.51 -24.19
C ASP A 168 -7.25 8.93 -24.24
N VAL A 169 -5.98 9.06 -24.63
CA VAL A 169 -5.27 10.34 -24.75
C VAL A 169 -5.98 11.29 -25.72
N SER A 170 -6.67 10.75 -26.73
CA SER A 170 -7.39 11.58 -27.71
C SER A 170 -8.57 12.35 -27.10
N SER A 171 -9.02 11.97 -25.91
CA SER A 171 -10.08 12.66 -25.16
C SER A 171 -9.57 13.79 -24.25
N GLU A 172 -8.26 13.97 -24.10
CA GLU A 172 -7.66 14.94 -23.15
C GLU A 172 -8.05 16.40 -23.46
N GLY A 173 -8.27 16.74 -24.74
CA GLY A 173 -8.71 18.09 -25.14
C GLY A 173 -10.20 18.38 -24.91
N GLU A 174 -11.01 17.33 -24.74
CA GLU A 174 -12.47 17.42 -24.62
C GLU A 174 -12.95 17.16 -23.17
N ARG A 175 -12.12 16.52 -22.36
CA ARG A 175 -12.42 16.10 -20.99
C ARG A 175 -11.34 16.59 -20.00
N ASP A 176 -11.77 17.26 -18.96
CA ASP A 176 -10.91 17.64 -17.83
C ASP A 176 -10.65 16.39 -16.95
N PHE A 177 -9.51 15.73 -17.16
CA PHE A 177 -9.15 14.52 -16.39
C PHE A 177 -9.06 14.78 -14.89
N ALA A 178 -8.67 15.99 -14.47
CA ALA A 178 -8.57 16.33 -13.06
C ALA A 178 -9.92 16.32 -12.34
N LYS A 179 -10.97 16.81 -13.00
CA LYS A 179 -12.31 16.98 -12.41
C LYS A 179 -13.30 15.88 -12.79
N GLN A 180 -13.17 15.35 -14.00
CA GLN A 180 -14.11 14.40 -14.56
C GLN A 180 -13.56 12.98 -14.65
N GLY A 181 -12.28 12.81 -14.30
CA GLY A 181 -11.56 11.55 -14.49
C GLY A 181 -11.27 11.24 -15.96
N PRO A 182 -10.24 10.43 -16.24
CA PRO A 182 -9.89 10.02 -17.60
C PRO A 182 -10.90 9.06 -18.20
N ILE A 183 -10.93 8.97 -19.53
CA ILE A 183 -11.62 7.92 -20.26
C ILE A 183 -10.71 6.68 -20.25
N CYS A 184 -11.16 5.61 -19.60
CA CYS A 184 -10.44 4.36 -19.42
C CYS A 184 -11.30 3.16 -19.83
N THR A 185 -10.83 1.95 -19.50
CA THR A 185 -11.46 0.68 -19.90
C THR A 185 -12.20 -0.04 -18.76
N GLY A 186 -12.07 0.43 -17.51
CA GLY A 186 -12.61 -0.24 -16.31
C GLY A 186 -14.15 -0.27 -16.23
N PRO A 187 -14.69 -0.98 -15.22
CA PRO A 187 -16.13 -1.21 -15.09
C PRO A 187 -16.95 0.04 -14.80
N TYR A 188 -16.32 1.14 -14.37
CA TYR A 188 -17.00 2.37 -13.99
C TYR A 188 -16.38 3.61 -14.64
N VAL A 189 -17.20 4.66 -14.79
CA VAL A 189 -16.83 5.98 -15.33
C VAL A 189 -17.22 7.03 -14.32
N CYS A 190 -16.38 8.05 -14.12
CA CYS A 190 -16.70 9.16 -13.24
C CYS A 190 -17.85 10.00 -13.83
N GLU A 191 -18.93 10.12 -13.05
CA GLU A 191 -20.03 11.06 -13.29
C GLU A 191 -19.76 12.39 -12.60
N SER A 192 -19.33 12.36 -11.33
CA SER A 192 -18.94 13.54 -10.58
C SER A 192 -17.86 13.23 -9.56
N PHE A 193 -16.98 14.19 -9.33
CA PHE A 193 -15.92 14.11 -8.34
C PHE A 193 -15.78 15.44 -7.60
N VAL A 194 -15.96 15.40 -6.31
CA VAL A 194 -15.64 16.49 -5.37
C VAL A 194 -14.92 15.86 -4.16
N LYS A 195 -14.29 16.69 -3.34
CA LYS A 195 -13.48 16.22 -2.20
C LYS A 195 -14.28 15.31 -1.25
N GLU A 196 -15.55 15.61 -1.04
CA GLU A 196 -16.42 14.91 -0.09
C GLU A 196 -17.04 13.64 -0.66
N LYS A 197 -17.15 13.53 -1.99
CA LYS A 197 -17.84 12.39 -2.64
C LYS A 197 -17.47 12.25 -4.09
N ALA A 198 -17.24 11.02 -4.51
CA ALA A 198 -17.23 10.65 -5.92
C ALA A 198 -18.47 9.82 -6.28
N VAL A 199 -18.97 9.98 -7.51
CA VAL A 199 -20.05 9.16 -8.07
C VAL A 199 -19.59 8.57 -9.38
N MET A 200 -19.66 7.24 -9.46
CA MET A 200 -19.29 6.47 -10.64
C MET A 200 -20.55 5.86 -11.27
N LYS A 201 -20.57 5.79 -12.58
CA LYS A 201 -21.60 5.11 -13.37
C LYS A 201 -21.01 3.90 -14.06
N LYS A 202 -21.83 2.90 -14.27
CA LYS A 202 -21.51 1.70 -15.04
C LYS A 202 -20.97 2.06 -16.42
N ASN A 203 -19.85 1.45 -16.79
CA ASN A 203 -19.31 1.53 -18.15
C ASN A 203 -20.11 0.57 -19.07
N PRO A 204 -20.89 1.09 -20.04
CA PRO A 204 -21.70 0.26 -20.94
C PRO A 204 -20.86 -0.59 -21.91
N TYR A 205 -19.57 -0.28 -22.04
CA TYR A 205 -18.62 -0.97 -22.94
C TYR A 205 -17.65 -1.87 -22.21
N TYR A 206 -17.90 -2.15 -20.89
CA TYR A 206 -16.98 -2.98 -20.12
C TYR A 206 -16.85 -4.38 -20.73
N TRP A 207 -15.61 -4.83 -20.84
CA TRP A 207 -15.25 -6.03 -21.62
C TRP A 207 -15.15 -7.31 -20.80
N ASP A 208 -14.84 -7.23 -19.47
CA ASP A 208 -14.59 -8.39 -18.59
C ASP A 208 -15.85 -8.78 -17.80
N GLY A 209 -16.95 -8.99 -18.51
CA GLY A 209 -18.18 -9.51 -17.95
C GLY A 209 -19.18 -8.46 -17.46
N GLU A 210 -20.16 -8.90 -16.69
CA GLU A 210 -21.24 -8.06 -16.19
C GLU A 210 -20.72 -7.09 -15.11
N VAL A 211 -21.26 -5.86 -15.12
CA VAL A 211 -21.08 -4.86 -14.05
C VAL A 211 -22.39 -4.81 -13.26
N PRO A 212 -22.43 -5.30 -12.02
CA PRO A 212 -23.68 -5.53 -11.29
C PRO A 212 -24.41 -4.25 -10.84
N TYR A 213 -23.66 -3.18 -10.54
CA TYR A 213 -24.23 -1.93 -10.04
C TYR A 213 -24.26 -0.86 -11.14
N GLU A 214 -25.39 -0.14 -11.24
CA GLU A 214 -25.53 0.99 -12.18
C GLU A 214 -24.78 2.23 -11.68
N THR A 215 -24.69 2.36 -10.35
CA THR A 215 -24.04 3.50 -9.69
C THR A 215 -23.17 3.03 -8.53
N VAL A 216 -22.00 3.66 -8.34
CA VAL A 216 -21.21 3.56 -7.13
C VAL A 216 -21.05 4.94 -6.52
N GLU A 217 -21.47 5.09 -5.28
CA GLU A 217 -21.29 6.28 -4.47
C GLU A 217 -20.13 6.08 -3.51
N ILE A 218 -19.19 7.02 -3.50
CA ILE A 218 -17.94 6.92 -2.73
C ILE A 218 -17.82 8.15 -1.83
N PRO A 219 -18.51 8.18 -0.68
CA PRO A 219 -18.31 9.23 0.30
C PRO A 219 -16.91 9.17 0.92
N SER A 220 -16.25 10.32 1.02
CA SER A 220 -15.00 10.50 1.74
C SER A 220 -15.29 10.73 3.22
N ILE A 221 -14.92 9.76 4.05
CA ILE A 221 -15.14 9.77 5.50
C ILE A 221 -13.77 9.62 6.17
N ASP A 222 -13.11 10.75 6.44
CA ASP A 222 -11.72 10.77 6.91
C ASP A 222 -11.58 10.26 8.34
N ASP A 223 -12.52 10.60 9.22
CA ASP A 223 -12.52 10.10 10.59
C ASP A 223 -12.83 8.60 10.60
N PRO A 224 -11.94 7.75 11.14
CA PRO A 224 -12.10 6.30 11.11
C PRO A 224 -13.29 5.80 11.93
N ASN A 225 -13.63 6.46 13.05
CA ASN A 225 -14.78 6.06 13.87
C ASN A 225 -16.08 6.38 13.14
N THR A 226 -16.18 7.55 12.50
CA THR A 226 -17.34 7.92 11.68
C THR A 226 -17.52 6.95 10.52
N ARG A 227 -16.42 6.51 9.88
CA ARG A 227 -16.46 5.52 8.80
C ARG A 227 -16.94 4.14 9.30
N ALA A 228 -16.50 3.72 10.48
CA ALA A 228 -17.02 2.49 11.12
C ALA A 228 -18.52 2.61 11.42
N MET A 229 -18.98 3.74 11.98
CA MET A 229 -20.39 3.97 12.26
C MET A 229 -21.27 4.00 10.99
N ALA A 230 -20.79 4.59 9.90
CA ALA A 230 -21.48 4.61 8.60
C ALA A 230 -21.72 3.19 8.07
N LEU A 231 -20.73 2.29 8.22
CA LEU A 231 -20.91 0.87 7.85
C LEU A 231 -21.88 0.15 8.81
N GLN A 232 -21.78 0.37 10.12
CA GLN A 232 -22.68 -0.26 11.09
C GLN A 232 -24.15 0.15 10.91
N SER A 233 -24.40 1.42 10.58
CA SER A 233 -25.76 1.93 10.33
C SER A 233 -26.33 1.51 8.98
N GLY A 234 -25.49 1.02 8.05
CA GLY A 234 -25.85 0.72 6.68
C GLY A 234 -25.95 1.95 5.79
N GLU A 235 -25.34 3.07 6.17
CA GLU A 235 -25.16 4.24 5.32
C GLU A 235 -24.23 3.93 4.15
N VAL A 236 -23.22 3.09 4.37
CA VAL A 236 -22.37 2.48 3.36
C VAL A 236 -22.46 0.96 3.39
N ASP A 237 -22.26 0.30 2.25
CA ASP A 237 -22.30 -1.16 2.11
C ASP A 237 -20.95 -1.81 2.40
N MET A 238 -19.87 -1.08 2.17
CA MET A 238 -18.51 -1.47 2.53
C MET A 238 -17.67 -0.27 2.92
N ALA A 239 -16.64 -0.51 3.71
CA ALA A 239 -15.68 0.50 4.12
C ALA A 239 -14.25 -0.05 4.03
N VAL A 240 -13.33 0.82 3.61
CA VAL A 240 -11.91 0.50 3.45
C VAL A 240 -11.12 1.10 4.62
N ASN A 241 -10.17 0.34 5.14
CA ASN A 241 -9.27 0.77 6.22
C ASN A 241 -10.01 1.24 7.49
N ILE A 242 -10.91 0.39 8.00
CA ILE A 242 -11.46 0.56 9.35
C ILE A 242 -10.32 0.46 10.36
N ALA A 243 -10.32 1.37 11.34
CA ALA A 243 -9.32 1.36 12.39
C ALA A 243 -9.37 0.05 13.18
N ALA A 244 -8.21 -0.48 13.54
CA ALA A 244 -8.12 -1.76 14.21
C ALA A 244 -8.85 -1.83 15.56
N GLY A 245 -8.93 -0.69 16.29
CA GLY A 245 -9.72 -0.60 17.52
C GLY A 245 -11.22 -0.84 17.30
N ASP A 246 -11.71 -0.61 16.08
CA ASP A 246 -13.12 -0.69 15.71
C ASP A 246 -13.47 -2.00 14.96
N ILE A 247 -12.48 -2.79 14.53
CA ILE A 247 -12.74 -4.06 13.80
C ILE A 247 -13.63 -4.99 14.63
N GLY A 248 -13.45 -5.01 15.96
CA GLY A 248 -14.28 -5.80 16.88
C GLY A 248 -15.79 -5.51 16.80
N LEU A 249 -16.19 -4.34 16.32
CA LEU A 249 -17.60 -3.97 16.13
C LEU A 249 -18.28 -4.77 15.00
N PHE A 250 -17.50 -5.44 14.16
CA PHE A 250 -17.96 -6.16 12.96
C PHE A 250 -17.85 -7.68 13.09
N ASN A 251 -17.64 -8.20 14.31
CA ASN A 251 -17.51 -9.65 14.55
C ASN A 251 -18.81 -10.45 14.37
N ASP A 252 -19.95 -9.79 14.13
CA ASP A 252 -21.20 -10.47 13.77
C ASP A 252 -21.18 -10.92 12.31
N ASN A 253 -20.73 -12.16 12.08
CA ASN A 253 -20.59 -12.75 10.74
C ASN A 253 -21.92 -12.91 10.00
N ALA A 254 -23.08 -12.77 10.67
CA ALA A 254 -24.38 -12.73 10.02
C ALA A 254 -24.65 -11.38 9.33
N LYS A 255 -23.93 -10.34 9.71
CA LYS A 255 -24.13 -8.98 9.19
C LYS A 255 -22.94 -8.46 8.40
N PHE A 256 -21.72 -8.90 8.72
CA PHE A 256 -20.51 -8.34 8.16
C PHE A 256 -19.51 -9.42 7.73
N HIS A 257 -18.75 -9.12 6.68
CA HIS A 257 -17.54 -9.83 6.28
C HIS A 257 -16.32 -8.94 6.55
N ILE A 258 -15.33 -9.48 7.25
CA ILE A 258 -14.05 -8.83 7.50
C ILE A 258 -13.01 -9.52 6.60
N ASP A 259 -12.46 -8.78 5.66
CA ASP A 259 -11.30 -9.22 4.89
C ASP A 259 -10.11 -8.32 5.23
N ARG A 260 -9.06 -8.91 5.81
CA ARG A 260 -7.86 -8.20 6.26
C ARG A 260 -6.62 -9.02 5.93
N ILE A 261 -5.60 -8.32 5.48
CA ILE A 261 -4.31 -8.92 5.13
C ILE A 261 -3.16 -8.01 5.55
N ALA A 262 -1.96 -8.60 5.72
CA ALA A 262 -0.75 -7.81 5.77
C ALA A 262 -0.60 -7.05 4.43
N SER A 263 -0.39 -5.74 4.50
CA SER A 263 -0.14 -4.92 3.31
C SER A 263 1.24 -5.22 2.71
N LEU A 264 1.55 -4.61 1.57
CA LEU A 264 2.89 -4.69 0.96
C LEU A 264 3.96 -3.90 1.73
N ARG A 265 3.66 -3.44 2.95
CA ARG A 265 4.55 -2.56 3.70
C ARG A 265 5.26 -3.30 4.82
N THR A 266 6.50 -2.90 5.05
CA THR A 266 7.28 -3.31 6.21
C THR A 266 7.66 -2.08 7.02
N VAL A 267 7.40 -2.11 8.32
CA VAL A 267 7.98 -1.18 9.28
C VAL A 267 9.32 -1.77 9.73
N LEU A 268 10.38 -1.04 9.46
CA LEU A 268 11.73 -1.45 9.82
C LEU A 268 12.55 -0.28 10.33
N ALA A 269 13.54 -0.56 11.16
CA ALA A 269 14.62 0.36 11.48
C ALA A 269 15.88 -0.08 10.74
N ARG A 270 16.36 0.75 9.80
CA ARG A 270 17.66 0.56 9.16
C ARG A 270 18.76 0.78 10.19
N ILE A 271 19.73 -0.12 10.24
CA ILE A 271 20.84 -0.09 11.19
C ILE A 271 22.07 0.46 10.50
N ASN A 272 22.64 1.55 11.01
CA ASN A 272 23.90 2.08 10.52
C ASN A 272 25.05 1.20 11.01
N GLN A 273 25.84 0.70 10.08
CA GLN A 273 26.97 -0.20 10.37
C GLN A 273 28.32 0.54 10.54
N LYS A 274 28.30 1.86 10.55
CA LYS A 274 29.51 2.68 10.77
C LYS A 274 29.68 3.12 12.23
N GLY A 275 28.61 3.02 13.05
CA GLY A 275 28.59 3.39 14.45
C GLY A 275 28.77 2.21 15.40
N VAL A 276 28.25 2.35 16.63
CA VAL A 276 28.31 1.33 17.68
C VAL A 276 27.63 0.01 17.27
N LEU A 277 26.58 0.09 16.44
CA LEU A 277 25.89 -1.05 15.85
C LEU A 277 26.66 -1.69 14.68
N GLY A 278 27.83 -1.18 14.33
CA GLY A 278 28.78 -1.82 13.41
C GLY A 278 29.38 -3.11 13.95
N ASP A 279 29.50 -3.24 15.28
CA ASP A 279 29.89 -4.50 15.92
C ASP A 279 28.77 -5.54 15.75
N PRO A 280 29.02 -6.68 15.07
CA PRO A 280 27.98 -7.69 14.82
C PRO A 280 27.31 -8.24 16.10
N LYS A 281 28.07 -8.34 17.21
CA LYS A 281 27.53 -8.82 18.49
C LYS A 281 26.58 -7.79 19.12
N VAL A 282 26.95 -6.51 19.09
CA VAL A 282 26.11 -5.41 19.60
C VAL A 282 24.84 -5.31 18.74
N ARG A 283 24.96 -5.41 17.41
CA ARG A 283 23.84 -5.40 16.49
C ARG A 283 22.89 -6.58 16.69
N ALA A 284 23.43 -7.79 16.80
CA ALA A 284 22.64 -8.99 17.09
C ALA A 284 21.95 -8.92 18.46
N ALA A 285 22.63 -8.38 19.49
CA ALA A 285 22.04 -8.13 20.80
C ALA A 285 20.87 -7.14 20.71
N PHE A 286 21.08 -6.03 20.00
CA PHE A 286 20.04 -5.01 19.81
C PHE A 286 18.76 -5.58 19.15
N ILE A 287 18.92 -6.42 18.13
CA ILE A 287 17.76 -7.06 17.47
C ILE A 287 17.13 -8.09 18.42
N SER A 288 17.93 -8.90 19.10
CA SER A 288 17.43 -9.98 19.99
C SER A 288 16.72 -9.48 21.25
N MET A 289 16.99 -8.25 21.71
CA MET A 289 16.29 -7.69 22.87
C MET A 289 14.85 -7.23 22.56
N THR A 290 14.46 -7.07 21.29
CA THR A 290 13.19 -6.47 20.88
C THR A 290 12.06 -7.47 20.82
N ASP A 291 11.03 -7.32 21.65
CA ASP A 291 9.82 -8.17 21.65
C ASP A 291 8.81 -7.71 20.57
N ARG A 292 9.15 -7.99 19.31
CA ARG A 292 8.31 -7.62 18.17
C ARG A 292 6.89 -8.21 18.24
N LYS A 293 6.73 -9.36 18.89
CA LYS A 293 5.41 -9.96 19.10
C LYS A 293 4.57 -9.11 20.05
N ALA A 294 5.11 -8.76 21.22
CA ALA A 294 4.40 -7.90 22.18
C ALA A 294 4.10 -6.51 21.59
N TYR A 295 5.01 -5.93 20.78
CA TYR A 295 4.77 -4.64 20.15
C TYR A 295 3.53 -4.67 19.26
N ASN A 296 3.38 -5.69 18.44
CA ASN A 296 2.32 -5.78 17.44
C ASN A 296 0.99 -6.28 18.03
N GLU A 297 1.03 -7.34 18.84
CA GLU A 297 -0.18 -7.96 19.37
C GLU A 297 -0.76 -7.20 20.56
N VAL A 298 0.08 -6.64 21.44
CA VAL A 298 -0.36 -6.00 22.68
C VAL A 298 -0.39 -4.48 22.55
N ILE A 299 0.76 -3.85 22.24
CA ILE A 299 0.86 -2.38 22.22
C ILE A 299 0.07 -1.81 21.04
N LEU A 300 0.24 -2.37 19.86
CA LEU A 300 -0.48 -1.97 18.64
C LEU A 300 -1.81 -2.74 18.45
N LYS A 301 -2.26 -3.49 19.46
CA LYS A 301 -3.59 -4.14 19.51
C LYS A 301 -3.89 -5.02 18.29
N GLY A 302 -2.89 -5.72 17.76
CA GLY A 302 -3.06 -6.62 16.62
C GLY A 302 -3.35 -5.93 15.28
N THR A 303 -2.91 -4.69 15.12
CA THR A 303 -3.06 -3.93 13.85
C THR A 303 -1.93 -4.18 12.88
N PHE A 304 -0.92 -4.89 13.33
CA PHE A 304 0.27 -5.26 12.57
C PHE A 304 0.58 -6.74 12.83
N VAL A 305 1.04 -7.41 11.78
CA VAL A 305 1.65 -8.73 11.92
C VAL A 305 3.09 -8.54 12.46
N PRO A 306 3.54 -9.34 13.45
CA PRO A 306 4.91 -9.23 13.97
C PRO A 306 5.99 -9.35 12.90
N GLY A 307 6.97 -8.45 12.96
CA GLY A 307 8.07 -8.40 12.00
C GLY A 307 9.06 -9.55 12.16
N LYS A 308 9.54 -10.08 11.03
CA LYS A 308 10.54 -11.14 10.95
C LYS A 308 11.55 -10.89 9.84
N ALA A 309 11.11 -10.56 8.66
CA ALA A 309 11.88 -10.53 7.41
C ALA A 309 11.68 -9.20 6.65
N PRO A 310 12.53 -8.90 5.66
CA PRO A 310 12.37 -7.72 4.80
C PRO A 310 11.01 -7.62 4.11
N VAL A 311 10.53 -8.74 3.55
CA VAL A 311 9.32 -8.82 2.75
C VAL A 311 8.17 -9.38 3.58
N PRO A 312 6.95 -8.77 3.54
CA PRO A 312 5.81 -9.20 4.34
C PRO A 312 5.27 -10.58 3.95
N PRO A 313 4.54 -11.27 4.87
CA PRO A 313 4.03 -12.62 4.65
C PRO A 313 2.92 -12.71 3.60
N SER A 314 2.30 -11.59 3.21
CA SER A 314 1.32 -11.53 2.12
C SER A 314 1.92 -11.83 0.73
N LEU A 315 3.23 -11.81 0.63
CA LEU A 315 3.96 -12.06 -0.61
C LEU A 315 4.60 -13.44 -0.60
N ASP A 316 4.60 -14.13 -1.75
CA ASP A 316 5.20 -15.45 -1.88
C ASP A 316 6.73 -15.40 -2.08
N TYR A 317 7.43 -14.78 -1.13
CA TYR A 317 8.90 -14.69 -1.11
C TYR A 317 9.52 -15.40 0.10
N GLY A 318 8.98 -16.58 0.43
CA GLY A 318 9.61 -17.52 1.35
C GLY A 318 9.53 -17.15 2.84
N PHE A 319 8.60 -16.30 3.26
CA PHE A 319 8.50 -15.83 4.64
C PHE A 319 8.60 -16.96 5.67
N ASP A 320 7.90 -18.09 5.47
CA ASP A 320 7.89 -19.24 6.37
C ASP A 320 9.18 -20.06 6.31
N GLN A 321 9.95 -19.96 5.23
CA GLN A 321 11.23 -20.68 5.03
C GLN A 321 12.41 -19.93 5.69
N LEU A 322 12.28 -18.62 5.90
CA LEU A 322 13.33 -17.81 6.48
C LEU A 322 13.49 -18.08 7.97
N THR A 323 14.74 -18.09 8.42
CA THR A 323 15.11 -18.24 9.83
C THR A 323 15.65 -16.91 10.36
N ASP A 324 15.09 -16.43 11.47
CA ASP A 324 15.63 -15.25 12.16
C ASP A 324 16.58 -15.67 13.27
N PRO A 325 17.91 -15.54 13.07
CA PRO A 325 18.90 -15.92 14.08
C PRO A 325 18.90 -14.95 15.28
N ASN A 326 18.26 -13.80 15.14
CA ASN A 326 18.16 -12.76 16.15
C ASN A 326 16.73 -12.61 16.70
N ALA A 327 15.97 -13.71 16.75
CA ALA A 327 14.67 -13.77 17.40
C ALA A 327 14.74 -13.31 18.86
N TYR A 328 13.64 -12.80 19.41
CA TYR A 328 13.56 -12.26 20.76
C TYR A 328 14.13 -13.21 21.81
N ASN A 329 15.19 -12.76 22.47
CA ASN A 329 15.86 -13.49 23.55
C ASN A 329 16.76 -12.52 24.35
N VAL A 330 16.26 -12.07 25.49
CA VAL A 330 16.94 -11.09 26.35
C VAL A 330 18.24 -11.65 26.94
N ASP A 331 18.28 -12.95 27.34
CA ASP A 331 19.48 -13.57 27.89
C ASP A 331 20.59 -13.63 26.83
N ARG A 332 20.23 -13.97 25.59
CA ARG A 332 21.18 -13.94 24.47
C ARG A 332 21.70 -12.52 24.23
N ALA A 333 20.82 -11.52 24.29
CA ALA A 333 21.20 -10.12 24.09
C ALA A 333 22.24 -9.70 25.17
N ASN A 334 21.99 -9.96 26.45
CA ASN A 334 22.90 -9.67 27.53
C ASN A 334 24.25 -10.38 27.33
N LYS A 335 24.23 -11.67 27.00
CA LYS A 335 25.45 -12.45 26.74
C LYS A 335 26.29 -11.85 25.61
N LEU A 336 25.68 -11.46 24.50
CA LEU A 336 26.35 -10.85 23.36
C LEU A 336 26.98 -9.49 23.71
N LEU A 337 26.29 -8.67 24.52
CA LEU A 337 26.85 -7.40 25.02
C LEU A 337 28.04 -7.63 25.94
N ASP A 338 27.97 -8.62 26.85
CA ASP A 338 29.09 -8.99 27.71
C ASP A 338 30.30 -9.47 26.88
N GLU A 339 30.08 -10.34 25.88
CA GLU A 339 31.11 -10.82 24.97
C GLU A 339 31.70 -9.70 24.07
N ALA A 340 30.91 -8.65 23.77
CA ALA A 340 31.39 -7.46 23.07
C ALA A 340 32.14 -6.47 23.97
N GLY A 341 32.21 -6.77 25.29
CA GLY A 341 32.94 -5.99 26.29
C GLY A 341 32.16 -4.80 26.87
N TRP A 342 30.85 -4.76 26.67
CA TRP A 342 29.98 -3.75 27.24
C TRP A 342 29.48 -4.18 28.63
N LYS A 343 29.75 -3.38 29.67
CA LYS A 343 29.36 -3.67 31.07
C LYS A 343 28.98 -2.37 31.76
N ASP A 344 28.00 -2.41 32.63
CA ASP A 344 27.70 -1.30 33.54
C ASP A 344 28.82 -1.22 34.59
N THR A 345 29.67 -0.22 34.46
CA THR A 345 30.88 -0.10 35.31
C THR A 345 30.74 0.94 36.40
N ASP A 346 29.77 1.85 36.31
CA ASP A 346 29.51 2.91 37.29
C ASP A 346 28.17 2.74 38.05
N GLY A 347 27.36 1.79 37.65
CA GLY A 347 26.10 1.42 38.32
C GLY A 347 24.93 2.31 37.98
N ASP A 348 24.97 3.06 36.86
CA ASP A 348 23.88 3.93 36.41
C ASP A 348 22.79 3.18 35.62
N GLY A 349 23.00 1.88 35.32
CA GLY A 349 22.09 1.00 34.60
C GLY A 349 22.31 1.03 33.08
N ILE A 350 23.30 1.77 32.59
CA ILE A 350 23.72 1.77 31.17
C ILE A 350 25.09 1.09 31.08
N ARG A 351 25.27 0.30 30.04
CA ARG A 351 26.57 -0.40 29.81
C ARG A 351 27.59 0.56 29.24
N ASP A 352 28.83 0.41 29.70
CA ASP A 352 29.98 1.21 29.30
C ASP A 352 31.05 0.36 28.63
N LYS A 353 31.80 1.00 27.74
CA LYS A 353 33.05 0.45 27.18
C LYS A 353 34.02 1.60 26.92
N ASP A 354 35.25 1.47 27.40
CA ASP A 354 36.28 2.50 27.26
C ASP A 354 35.85 3.89 27.76
N GLY A 355 35.08 3.93 28.86
CA GLY A 355 34.53 5.16 29.45
C GLY A 355 33.43 5.86 28.64
N LYS A 356 32.81 5.15 27.71
CA LYS A 356 31.70 5.67 26.91
C LYS A 356 30.44 4.81 27.12
N PRO A 357 29.29 5.44 27.40
CA PRO A 357 28.03 4.71 27.54
C PRO A 357 27.58 4.11 26.20
N LEU A 358 26.88 2.98 26.24
CA LEU A 358 26.23 2.36 25.09
C LEU A 358 24.96 3.14 24.74
N SER A 359 25.11 4.12 23.87
CA SER A 359 24.02 5.00 23.44
C SER A 359 23.77 4.89 21.94
N VAL A 360 22.49 4.91 21.54
CA VAL A 360 22.02 4.73 20.17
C VAL A 360 21.03 5.83 19.81
N ASP A 361 21.28 6.58 18.76
CA ASP A 361 20.36 7.58 18.22
C ASP A 361 19.34 6.92 17.29
N PHE A 362 18.06 6.98 17.68
CA PHE A 362 16.95 6.41 16.91
C PHE A 362 16.14 7.51 16.24
N VAL A 363 16.37 7.71 14.96
CA VAL A 363 15.69 8.73 14.15
C VAL A 363 14.32 8.22 13.71
N ILE A 364 13.28 9.01 13.97
CA ILE A 364 11.88 8.72 13.63
C ILE A 364 11.23 9.93 12.97
N TYR A 365 10.07 9.71 12.31
CA TYR A 365 9.18 10.79 11.85
C TYR A 365 7.75 10.54 12.32
N ASN A 366 6.98 11.64 12.56
CA ASN A 366 5.68 11.55 13.25
C ASN A 366 4.46 11.50 12.32
N SER A 367 4.64 11.52 11.00
CA SER A 367 3.52 11.49 10.04
C SER A 367 2.79 10.12 9.98
N ARG A 368 3.29 9.14 10.73
CA ARG A 368 2.67 7.81 10.92
C ARG A 368 2.65 7.49 12.41
N ALA A 369 1.45 7.29 12.93
CA ALA A 369 1.19 7.14 14.36
C ALA A 369 1.91 5.94 15.02
N GLU A 370 2.15 4.88 14.27
CA GLU A 370 2.81 3.67 14.76
C GLU A 370 4.30 3.84 15.03
N LEU A 371 5.00 4.75 14.34
CA LEU A 371 6.45 4.85 14.41
C LEU A 371 6.96 5.35 15.77
N PRO A 372 6.39 6.40 16.40
CA PRO A 372 6.74 6.75 17.77
C PRO A 372 6.48 5.62 18.76
N ILE A 373 5.37 4.88 18.59
CA ILE A 373 5.00 3.76 19.46
C ILE A 373 6.06 2.65 19.39
N TYR A 374 6.52 2.29 18.20
CA TYR A 374 7.62 1.33 18.05
C TYR A 374 8.92 1.84 18.67
N ALA A 375 9.25 3.13 18.48
CA ALA A 375 10.48 3.68 19.02
C ALA A 375 10.50 3.67 20.55
N GLU A 376 9.39 4.05 21.20
CA GLU A 376 9.23 4.00 22.65
C GLU A 376 9.31 2.55 23.19
N ALA A 377 8.70 1.59 22.49
CA ALA A 377 8.76 0.18 22.86
C ALA A 377 10.20 -0.38 22.76
N VAL A 378 10.92 -0.06 21.68
CA VAL A 378 12.35 -0.41 21.52
C VAL A 378 13.20 0.24 22.59
N GLN A 379 12.98 1.52 22.91
CA GLN A 379 13.69 2.22 23.99
C GLN A 379 13.47 1.55 25.35
N ALA A 380 12.24 1.14 25.64
CA ALA A 380 11.91 0.45 26.89
C ALA A 380 12.60 -0.92 27.00
N ASP A 381 12.67 -1.69 25.91
CA ASP A 381 13.38 -2.96 25.90
C ASP A 381 14.91 -2.77 25.96
N ALA A 382 15.45 -1.77 25.27
CA ALA A 382 16.87 -1.41 25.31
C ALA A 382 17.35 -1.10 26.72
N LYS A 383 16.56 -0.37 27.48
CA LYS A 383 16.85 -0.03 28.88
C LYS A 383 17.00 -1.28 29.76
N LYS A 384 16.24 -2.35 29.51
CA LYS A 384 16.32 -3.60 30.27
C LYS A 384 17.67 -4.32 30.14
N VAL A 385 18.39 -4.05 29.04
CA VAL A 385 19.70 -4.66 28.76
C VAL A 385 20.85 -3.64 28.85
N GLY A 386 20.57 -2.44 29.37
CA GLY A 386 21.59 -1.40 29.60
C GLY A 386 22.01 -0.62 28.35
N ILE A 387 21.09 -0.41 27.41
CA ILE A 387 21.32 0.44 26.21
C ILE A 387 20.49 1.71 26.34
N ASP A 388 21.13 2.86 26.18
CA ASP A 388 20.48 4.18 26.14
C ASP A 388 20.04 4.52 24.71
N VAL A 389 18.74 4.41 24.40
CA VAL A 389 18.19 4.79 23.09
C VAL A 389 17.63 6.19 23.13
N LYS A 390 18.18 7.09 22.32
CA LYS A 390 17.75 8.48 22.17
C LYS A 390 16.87 8.66 20.96
N ILE A 391 15.55 8.83 21.18
CA ILE A 391 14.59 9.05 20.11
C ILE A 391 14.77 10.47 19.55
N LYS A 392 14.98 10.56 18.24
CA LYS A 392 15.22 11.80 17.48
C LYS A 392 14.11 12.00 16.44
N PRO A 393 13.05 12.76 16.75
CA PRO A 393 12.01 13.06 15.76
C PRO A 393 12.52 14.05 14.71
N ILE A 394 12.18 13.78 13.43
CA ILE A 394 12.50 14.64 12.29
C ILE A 394 11.22 14.98 11.50
N ASP A 395 11.30 16.01 10.67
CA ASP A 395 10.32 16.25 9.62
C ASP A 395 10.44 15.19 8.52
N TYR A 396 9.30 14.69 8.03
CA TYR A 396 9.25 13.66 6.98
C TYR A 396 10.06 14.03 5.73
N ASN A 397 10.07 15.32 5.36
CA ASN A 397 10.81 15.82 4.19
C ASN A 397 12.34 15.65 4.32
N LEU A 398 12.86 15.41 5.52
CA LEU A 398 14.28 15.15 5.77
C LEU A 398 14.64 13.66 5.70
N LEU A 399 13.64 12.76 5.60
CA LEU A 399 13.84 11.32 5.66
C LEU A 399 14.85 10.79 4.63
N ASP A 400 14.68 11.19 3.37
CA ASP A 400 15.57 10.75 2.29
C ASP A 400 16.99 11.33 2.47
N LYS A 401 17.11 12.59 2.84
CA LYS A 401 18.40 13.23 3.09
C LYS A 401 19.18 12.50 4.19
N ILE A 402 18.54 12.25 5.33
CA ILE A 402 19.15 11.55 6.47
C ILE A 402 19.44 10.10 6.12
N GLY A 403 18.50 9.44 5.40
CA GLY A 403 18.67 8.08 4.94
C GLY A 403 19.87 7.88 4.01
N ILE A 404 20.17 8.86 3.16
CA ILE A 404 21.32 8.88 2.25
C ILE A 404 22.60 9.26 2.97
N SER A 405 22.57 10.27 3.86
CA SER A 405 23.79 10.72 4.57
C SER A 405 24.29 9.69 5.60
N GLY A 406 23.38 8.85 6.13
CA GLY A 406 23.70 7.91 7.19
C GLY A 406 23.89 8.58 8.57
N GLU A 407 23.32 9.76 8.79
CA GLU A 407 23.37 10.49 10.06
C GLU A 407 22.37 9.94 11.08
N TYR A 408 22.50 8.66 11.42
CA TYR A 408 21.68 7.93 12.40
C TYR A 408 22.41 6.66 12.85
N ASP A 409 22.04 6.12 14.00
CA ASP A 409 22.36 4.74 14.36
C ASP A 409 21.21 3.82 13.92
N LEU A 410 19.97 4.27 14.14
CA LEU A 410 18.74 3.64 13.67
C LEU A 410 17.86 4.67 12.95
N LEU A 411 17.31 4.30 11.80
CA LEU A 411 16.33 5.12 11.07
C LEU A 411 15.08 4.28 10.77
N ILE A 412 13.97 4.61 11.46
CA ILE A 412 12.71 3.91 11.24
C ILE A 412 12.04 4.38 9.95
N SER A 413 11.40 3.45 9.26
CA SER A 413 10.63 3.74 8.06
C SER A 413 9.47 2.74 7.92
N ASN A 414 8.38 3.19 7.31
CA ASN A 414 7.28 2.34 6.85
C ASN A 414 7.28 2.33 5.33
N ILE A 415 7.82 1.28 4.72
CA ILE A 415 8.19 1.21 3.30
C ILE A 415 7.32 0.20 2.56
N THR A 416 6.84 0.56 1.37
CA THR A 416 6.25 -0.41 0.43
C THR A 416 7.37 -1.24 -0.19
N THR A 417 7.31 -2.56 -0.09
CA THR A 417 8.40 -3.47 -0.43
C THR A 417 8.31 -4.04 -1.85
N ALA A 418 7.10 -4.14 -2.41
CA ALA A 418 6.87 -4.80 -3.69
C ALA A 418 5.64 -4.23 -4.42
N ASN A 419 5.57 -2.92 -4.60
CA ASN A 419 4.49 -2.27 -5.36
C ASN A 419 4.41 -2.73 -6.83
N THR A 420 5.48 -3.34 -7.34
CA THR A 420 5.59 -3.92 -8.69
C THR A 420 5.44 -5.44 -8.69
N GLY A 421 4.95 -6.04 -7.59
CA GLY A 421 4.86 -7.50 -7.41
C GLY A 421 6.20 -8.17 -7.08
N ASP A 422 7.30 -7.48 -7.31
CA ASP A 422 8.68 -7.97 -7.15
C ASP A 422 9.45 -7.03 -6.19
N PRO A 423 10.04 -7.55 -5.11
CA PRO A 423 10.77 -6.75 -4.13
C PRO A 423 12.19 -6.34 -4.56
N GLU A 424 12.62 -6.59 -5.81
CA GLU A 424 13.97 -6.29 -6.28
C GLU A 424 14.41 -4.87 -6.00
N ILE A 425 13.56 -3.88 -6.34
CA ILE A 425 13.90 -2.45 -6.14
C ILE A 425 14.17 -2.16 -4.67
N TYR A 426 13.30 -2.65 -3.78
CA TYR A 426 13.42 -2.46 -2.34
C TYR A 426 14.68 -3.12 -1.78
N LEU A 427 14.96 -4.37 -2.17
CA LEU A 427 16.13 -5.12 -1.74
C LEU A 427 17.42 -4.45 -2.25
N ASN A 428 17.46 -4.01 -3.50
CA ASN A 428 18.62 -3.35 -4.06
C ASN A 428 18.89 -1.98 -3.43
N TRP A 429 17.86 -1.14 -3.26
CA TRP A 429 18.03 0.23 -2.81
C TRP A 429 18.68 0.35 -1.43
N TYR A 430 18.28 -0.47 -0.48
CA TYR A 430 18.71 -0.30 0.89
C TYR A 430 19.93 -1.12 1.27
N TRP A 431 20.26 -2.18 0.53
CA TRP A 431 21.30 -3.12 0.97
C TRP A 431 22.35 -3.48 -0.10
N ARG A 432 22.12 -3.30 -1.38
CA ARG A 432 23.23 -3.43 -2.34
C ARG A 432 24.33 -2.43 -1.98
N THR A 433 25.58 -2.89 -1.92
CA THR A 433 26.72 -2.05 -1.54
C THR A 433 26.77 -0.76 -2.39
N ASN A 434 26.94 0.37 -1.71
CA ASN A 434 27.13 1.66 -2.36
C ASN A 434 28.59 1.84 -2.76
N VAL A 435 28.90 1.65 -4.02
CA VAL A 435 30.26 1.83 -4.57
C VAL A 435 30.35 3.21 -5.23
N ASN A 436 31.14 4.10 -4.66
CA ASN A 436 31.37 5.45 -5.21
C ASN A 436 30.08 6.28 -5.48
N GLY A 437 29.03 6.05 -4.71
CA GLY A 437 27.76 6.79 -4.83
C GLY A 437 26.77 6.21 -5.84
N ASP A 438 27.00 5.01 -6.36
CA ASP A 438 26.12 4.35 -7.34
C ASP A 438 24.83 3.78 -6.73
N ASN A 439 24.76 3.70 -5.39
CA ASN A 439 23.57 3.33 -4.64
C ASN A 439 23.39 4.21 -3.38
N PRO A 440 23.05 5.51 -3.55
CA PRO A 440 23.00 6.46 -2.44
C PRO A 440 21.94 6.11 -1.39
N GLN A 441 20.91 5.33 -1.74
CA GLN A 441 19.87 4.89 -0.79
C GLN A 441 20.40 3.97 0.30
N ASN A 442 21.51 3.27 0.09
CA ASN A 442 22.23 2.54 1.12
C ASN A 442 23.17 3.49 1.91
N GLY A 443 22.60 4.41 2.69
CA GLY A 443 23.36 5.27 3.60
C GLY A 443 23.79 4.55 4.89
N SER A 444 23.25 3.37 5.17
CA SER A 444 23.56 2.56 6.35
C SER A 444 25.00 2.04 6.38
N GLY A 445 25.67 2.03 5.23
CA GLY A 445 27.01 1.44 5.10
C GLY A 445 27.04 -0.08 5.11
N TYR A 446 25.90 -0.74 4.97
CA TYR A 446 25.84 -2.20 4.77
C TYR A 446 26.60 -2.60 3.51
N SER A 447 27.39 -3.66 3.60
CA SER A 447 28.16 -4.22 2.49
C SER A 447 28.36 -5.72 2.71
N ASN A 448 27.93 -6.51 1.74
CA ASN A 448 28.14 -7.96 1.73
C ASN A 448 28.36 -8.45 0.28
N PRO A 449 29.56 -8.95 -0.07
CA PRO A 449 29.85 -9.39 -1.45
C PRO A 449 28.94 -10.52 -1.95
N ALA A 450 28.47 -11.42 -1.06
CA ALA A 450 27.55 -12.49 -1.45
C ALA A 450 26.17 -11.92 -1.80
N TYR A 451 25.71 -10.91 -1.04
CA TYR A 451 24.48 -10.19 -1.35
C TYR A 451 24.57 -9.46 -2.69
N ASP A 452 25.68 -8.76 -2.94
CA ASP A 452 25.88 -8.03 -4.20
C ASP A 452 25.93 -8.98 -5.41
N ALA A 453 26.50 -10.18 -5.25
CA ALA A 453 26.48 -11.20 -6.29
C ALA A 453 25.06 -11.67 -6.62
N LEU A 454 24.18 -11.81 -5.63
CA LEU A 454 22.76 -12.12 -5.84
C LEU A 454 22.02 -10.96 -6.52
N CYS A 455 22.31 -9.71 -6.15
CA CYS A 455 21.77 -8.52 -6.85
C CYS A 455 22.14 -8.53 -8.35
N ALA A 456 23.39 -8.84 -8.67
CA ALA A 456 23.86 -8.90 -10.06
C ALA A 456 23.19 -10.03 -10.86
N GLN A 457 22.96 -11.19 -10.24
CA GLN A 457 22.25 -12.30 -10.87
C GLN A 457 20.76 -11.94 -11.09
N LEU A 458 20.11 -11.35 -10.07
CA LEU A 458 18.70 -10.97 -10.11
C LEU A 458 18.40 -9.98 -11.23
N ALA A 459 19.31 -9.04 -11.50
CA ALA A 459 19.14 -8.00 -12.52
C ALA A 459 19.00 -8.56 -13.95
N VAL A 460 19.44 -9.80 -14.20
CA VAL A 460 19.44 -10.43 -15.53
C VAL A 460 18.70 -11.76 -15.59
N GLU A 461 18.13 -12.20 -14.46
CA GLU A 461 17.36 -13.45 -14.40
C GLU A 461 15.90 -13.19 -14.79
N PHE A 462 15.39 -13.93 -15.79
CA PHE A 462 14.03 -13.81 -16.31
C PHE A 462 13.11 -14.96 -15.89
N ASP A 463 13.65 -16.04 -15.33
CA ASP A 463 12.84 -17.15 -14.79
C ASP A 463 12.22 -16.75 -13.44
N PRO A 464 10.88 -16.71 -13.32
CA PRO A 464 10.22 -16.25 -12.08
C PRO A 464 10.59 -17.09 -10.85
N ALA A 465 10.75 -18.41 -11.01
CA ALA A 465 11.06 -19.30 -9.89
C ALA A 465 12.50 -19.07 -9.40
N LYS A 466 13.45 -18.87 -10.31
CA LYS A 466 14.83 -18.53 -9.95
C LYS A 466 14.94 -17.15 -9.33
N ARG A 467 14.21 -16.15 -9.86
CA ARG A 467 14.14 -14.81 -9.25
C ARG A 467 13.63 -14.89 -7.82
N ARG A 468 12.54 -15.63 -7.62
CA ARG A 468 11.98 -15.86 -6.29
C ARG A 468 13.01 -16.46 -5.32
N GLN A 469 13.75 -17.48 -5.76
CA GLN A 469 14.76 -18.11 -4.92
C GLN A 469 15.92 -17.15 -4.59
N LEU A 470 16.42 -16.39 -5.57
CA LEU A 470 17.44 -15.36 -5.34
C LEU A 470 17.00 -14.36 -4.27
N MET A 471 15.74 -13.90 -4.31
CA MET A 471 15.21 -12.95 -3.33
C MET A 471 14.98 -13.58 -1.95
N ILE A 472 14.69 -14.88 -1.86
CA ILE A 472 14.67 -15.60 -0.57
C ILE A 472 16.08 -15.67 0.01
N ASP A 473 17.07 -16.03 -0.79
CA ASP A 473 18.47 -16.12 -0.36
C ASP A 473 19.00 -14.73 0.07
N MET A 474 18.66 -13.66 -0.66
CA MET A 474 18.98 -12.28 -0.28
C MET A 474 18.39 -11.92 1.08
N GLN A 475 17.14 -12.26 1.34
CA GLN A 475 16.50 -11.98 2.63
C GLN A 475 17.16 -12.74 3.77
N GLN A 476 17.56 -14.00 3.56
CA GLN A 476 18.25 -14.76 4.58
C GLN A 476 19.60 -14.15 4.95
N ILE A 477 20.38 -13.68 3.96
CA ILE A 477 21.65 -12.97 4.23
C ILE A 477 21.40 -11.72 5.08
N LEU A 478 20.35 -10.94 4.80
CA LEU A 478 20.03 -9.74 5.59
C LEU A 478 19.65 -10.07 7.04
N LEU A 479 18.99 -11.20 7.27
CA LEU A 479 18.67 -11.69 8.61
C LEU A 479 19.91 -12.18 9.36
N ASP A 480 20.77 -12.94 8.69
CA ASP A 480 22.01 -13.48 9.26
C ASP A 480 22.97 -12.36 9.65
N ASP A 481 23.08 -11.32 8.82
CA ASP A 481 23.91 -10.15 9.06
C ASP A 481 23.30 -9.15 10.07
N GLY A 482 22.01 -9.29 10.40
CA GLY A 482 21.28 -8.30 11.19
C GLY A 482 21.26 -6.92 10.51
N ALA A 483 21.01 -6.87 9.21
CA ALA A 483 21.11 -5.65 8.41
C ALA A 483 20.07 -4.58 8.77
N ALA A 484 18.95 -4.98 9.36
CA ALA A 484 17.89 -4.10 9.84
C ALA A 484 17.07 -4.79 10.94
N LEU A 485 16.35 -4.00 11.72
CA LEU A 485 15.33 -4.47 12.66
C LEU A 485 13.96 -4.40 11.95
N PHE A 486 13.40 -5.55 11.58
CA PHE A 486 12.07 -5.67 10.98
C PHE A 486 11.02 -5.72 12.08
N LEU A 487 10.24 -4.64 12.24
CA LEU A 487 9.37 -4.42 13.40
C LEU A 487 7.96 -4.99 13.21
N GLY A 488 7.36 -4.81 12.04
CA GLY A 488 6.01 -5.28 11.80
C GLY A 488 5.50 -4.97 10.38
N TYR A 489 4.37 -5.60 10.05
CA TYR A 489 3.69 -5.40 8.76
C TYR A 489 2.31 -4.83 9.03
N PRO A 490 2.01 -3.59 8.61
CA PRO A 490 0.69 -3.01 8.79
C PRO A 490 -0.36 -3.83 8.03
N GLU A 491 -1.46 -4.11 8.69
CA GLU A 491 -2.62 -4.72 8.02
C GLU A 491 -3.48 -3.65 7.37
N THR A 492 -4.13 -4.05 6.29
CA THR A 492 -5.16 -3.29 5.60
C THR A 492 -6.41 -4.14 5.51
N ASN A 493 -7.59 -3.52 5.42
CA ASN A 493 -8.85 -4.24 5.45
C ASN A 493 -9.93 -3.61 4.58
N ILE A 494 -10.83 -4.47 4.11
CA ILE A 494 -12.17 -4.12 3.64
C ILE A 494 -13.17 -4.83 4.57
N ILE A 495 -14.10 -4.09 5.12
CA ILE A 495 -15.24 -4.66 5.85
C ILE A 495 -16.50 -4.34 5.06
N SER A 496 -17.31 -5.34 4.82
CA SER A 496 -18.53 -5.21 4.03
C SER A 496 -19.74 -5.81 4.73
N SER A 497 -20.91 -5.25 4.44
CA SER A 497 -22.19 -5.85 4.81
C SER A 497 -22.39 -7.19 4.07
N THR A 498 -23.01 -8.18 4.73
CA THR A 498 -23.44 -9.44 4.08
C THR A 498 -24.49 -9.26 2.97
N LYS A 499 -25.00 -8.04 2.77
CA LYS A 499 -25.86 -7.70 1.62
C LYS A 499 -25.12 -7.70 0.29
N ILE A 500 -23.79 -7.68 0.32
CA ILE A 500 -22.93 -7.73 -0.86
C ILE A 500 -21.93 -8.88 -0.75
N THR A 501 -21.42 -9.31 -1.90
CA THR A 501 -20.36 -10.33 -2.00
C THR A 501 -19.27 -9.85 -2.96
N GLY A 502 -18.08 -10.46 -2.90
CA GLY A 502 -16.98 -10.17 -3.82
C GLY A 502 -16.13 -8.96 -3.47
N ALA A 503 -16.36 -8.32 -2.30
CA ALA A 503 -15.46 -7.31 -1.77
C ALA A 503 -14.27 -8.01 -1.11
N ILE A 504 -13.07 -7.84 -1.68
CA ILE A 504 -11.83 -8.49 -1.23
C ILE A 504 -10.74 -7.44 -1.11
N MET A 505 -9.96 -7.51 -0.02
CA MET A 505 -8.77 -6.69 0.14
C MET A 505 -7.59 -7.33 -0.57
N HIS A 506 -7.08 -6.67 -1.60
CA HIS A 506 -5.95 -7.14 -2.37
C HIS A 506 -4.63 -6.57 -1.82
N PRO A 507 -3.52 -7.35 -1.77
CA PRO A 507 -2.23 -6.85 -1.27
C PRO A 507 -1.74 -5.56 -1.95
N ALA A 508 -1.97 -5.43 -3.25
CA ALA A 508 -1.61 -4.22 -4.01
C ALA A 508 -2.41 -2.98 -3.62
N ASP A 509 -3.56 -3.17 -2.94
CA ASP A 509 -4.43 -2.06 -2.54
C ASP A 509 -4.96 -1.21 -3.73
N TYR A 510 -5.06 -1.82 -4.93
CA TYR A 510 -5.47 -1.14 -6.16
C TYR A 510 -6.91 -1.46 -6.59
N TYR A 511 -7.48 -2.61 -6.15
CA TYR A 511 -8.70 -3.19 -6.71
C TYR A 511 -9.87 -3.14 -5.72
N TRP A 512 -10.20 -1.94 -5.22
CA TRP A 512 -11.29 -1.79 -4.23
C TRP A 512 -12.67 -1.98 -4.83
N ILE A 513 -12.92 -1.37 -6.00
CA ILE A 513 -14.21 -1.40 -6.67
C ILE A 513 -14.05 -2.13 -8.00
N THR A 514 -14.61 -3.32 -8.08
CA THR A 514 -14.53 -4.20 -9.25
C THR A 514 -15.91 -4.70 -9.67
N ASN A 515 -16.00 -5.27 -10.86
CA ASN A 515 -17.23 -5.95 -11.31
C ASN A 515 -17.52 -7.28 -10.57
N LYS A 516 -16.67 -7.69 -9.65
CA LYS A 516 -16.89 -8.89 -8.82
C LYS A 516 -17.77 -8.59 -7.61
N ILE A 517 -17.87 -7.33 -7.21
CA ILE A 517 -18.76 -6.90 -6.13
C ILE A 517 -20.19 -6.90 -6.65
N LYS A 518 -21.06 -7.66 -6.01
CA LYS A 518 -22.46 -7.81 -6.43
C LYS A 518 -23.40 -7.95 -5.22
N PRO A 519 -24.70 -7.64 -5.38
CA PRO A 519 -25.68 -7.94 -4.35
C PRO A 519 -25.61 -9.43 -3.94
N ALA A 520 -25.72 -9.70 -2.65
CA ALA A 520 -25.95 -11.08 -2.19
C ALA A 520 -27.34 -11.54 -2.63
N ASN A 521 -27.48 -12.84 -2.92
CA ASN A 521 -28.72 -13.44 -3.40
C ASN A 521 -29.83 -13.38 -2.35
#